data_e413b01f327447777b2410887bc7f764
#
_entry.id   e413b01f327447777b2410887bc7f764
#
_cell.length_a   1.000
_cell.length_b   1.000
_cell.length_c   1.000
_cell.angle_alpha   90.00
_cell.angle_beta   90.00
_cell.angle_gamma   90.00
#
_symmetry.space_group_name_H-M   'P 1'
#
loop_
_entity.id
_entity.type
_entity.pdbx_description
1 polymer ?
#
loop_
_entity_poly.entity_id
_entity_poly.type
_entity_poly.pdbx_seq_one_letter_code
_entity_poly.pdbx_strand_id
1 'polypeptide(L)'
;MTREKLHTVSTASVGSDLKSLLRNAPWWILIGAALCSNLFNTVRGSTVAYFFNDVIGPDVHLNLGKWGFLFYAGLFLSIGEVCNMIGVAMTTPIAKALGKKTTYMLSFAALIVLSIAFFFVPKTGYWWMIVLQVVISIFTGIISPLV
;
A
#
# COMPACT_ATOMS: atom_id res chain seq x y z
N MET A 1 4.16 -29.51 -30.70
CA MET A 1 5.00 -29.82 -29.52
C MET A 1 6.29 -29.02 -29.65
N THR A 2 6.31 -27.84 -29.14
CA THR A 2 7.49 -26.97 -29.11
C THR A 2 8.32 -27.32 -27.87
N ARG A 3 9.44 -27.99 -28.11
CA ARG A 3 10.44 -28.31 -27.08
C ARG A 3 11.22 -27.03 -26.79
N GLU A 4 10.88 -26.36 -25.74
CA GLU A 4 11.68 -25.24 -25.20
C GLU A 4 13.00 -25.80 -24.67
N LYS A 5 14.09 -25.56 -25.40
CA LYS A 5 15.44 -25.87 -24.94
C LYS A 5 15.83 -24.79 -23.93
N LEU A 6 15.67 -25.09 -22.66
CA LEU A 6 16.31 -24.34 -21.57
C LEU A 6 17.84 -24.40 -21.80
N HIS A 7 18.39 -23.35 -22.39
CA HIS A 7 19.83 -23.14 -22.36
C HIS A 7 20.24 -22.87 -20.91
N THR A 8 20.85 -23.87 -20.31
CA THR A 8 21.50 -23.79 -19.02
C THR A 8 22.50 -22.64 -18.98
N VAL A 9 22.18 -21.71 -18.09
CA VAL A 9 23.08 -20.94 -17.23
C VAL A 9 24.51 -20.82 -17.73
N SER A 10 24.81 -19.70 -18.35
CA SER A 10 26.19 -19.21 -18.39
C SER A 10 26.61 -18.97 -16.93
N THR A 11 27.75 -19.52 -16.52
CA THR A 11 28.46 -19.21 -15.28
C THR A 11 29.01 -17.79 -15.36
N ALA A 12 28.09 -16.80 -15.50
CA ALA A 12 28.43 -15.41 -15.34
C ALA A 12 28.75 -15.20 -13.86
N SER A 13 29.94 -14.67 -13.60
CA SER A 13 30.32 -14.31 -12.24
C SER A 13 29.28 -13.37 -11.65
N VAL A 14 28.81 -13.64 -10.45
CA VAL A 14 27.85 -12.80 -9.71
C VAL A 14 28.26 -11.31 -9.75
N GLY A 15 29.55 -11.02 -9.79
CA GLY A 15 30.09 -9.66 -9.96
C GLY A 15 29.79 -9.01 -11.31
N SER A 16 29.74 -9.78 -12.41
CA SER A 16 29.39 -9.24 -13.74
C SER A 16 27.89 -8.95 -13.85
N ASP A 17 27.07 -9.79 -13.24
CA ASP A 17 25.61 -9.61 -13.21
C ASP A 17 25.22 -8.40 -12.35
N LEU A 18 25.88 -8.23 -11.19
CA LEU A 18 25.70 -7.09 -10.31
C LEU A 18 26.11 -5.78 -11.02
N LYS A 19 27.25 -5.79 -11.72
CA LYS A 19 27.71 -4.64 -12.50
C LYS A 19 26.75 -4.28 -13.65
N SER A 20 26.15 -5.29 -14.29
CA SER A 20 25.15 -5.10 -15.32
C SER A 20 23.87 -4.47 -14.76
N LEU A 21 23.40 -4.92 -13.57
CA LEU A 21 22.27 -4.36 -12.87
C LEU A 21 22.52 -2.90 -12.46
N LEU A 22 23.67 -2.58 -11.89
CA LEU A 22 24.04 -1.22 -11.48
C LEU A 22 24.11 -0.24 -12.66
N ARG A 23 24.35 -0.72 -13.87
CA ARG A 23 24.38 0.08 -15.09
C ARG A 23 23.01 0.25 -15.75
N ASN A 24 21.98 -0.42 -15.25
CA ASN A 24 20.65 -0.39 -15.79
C ASN A 24 19.81 0.75 -15.18
N ALA A 25 19.60 1.84 -15.91
CA ALA A 25 18.83 2.98 -15.43
C ALA A 25 17.38 2.63 -14.97
N PRO A 26 16.60 1.79 -15.67
CA PRO A 26 15.31 1.31 -15.20
C PRO A 26 15.35 0.66 -13.82
N TRP A 27 16.41 -0.06 -13.48
CA TRP A 27 16.58 -0.71 -12.17
C TRP A 27 16.68 0.32 -11.03
N TRP A 28 17.42 1.41 -11.23
CA TRP A 28 17.50 2.49 -10.24
C TRP A 28 16.19 3.22 -10.04
N ILE A 29 15.39 3.39 -11.10
CA ILE A 29 14.06 3.99 -11.02
C ILE A 29 13.13 3.10 -10.18
N LEU A 30 13.16 1.79 -10.38
CA LEU A 30 12.37 0.84 -9.59
C LEU A 30 12.78 0.84 -8.11
N ILE A 31 14.07 0.84 -7.81
CA ILE A 31 14.55 0.95 -6.43
C ILE A 31 14.10 2.26 -5.79
N GLY A 32 14.25 3.37 -6.50
CA GLY A 32 13.81 4.67 -6.02
C GLY A 32 12.31 4.68 -5.71
N ALA A 33 11.49 4.14 -6.60
CA ALA A 33 10.06 4.01 -6.40
C ALA A 33 9.72 3.13 -5.18
N ALA A 34 10.39 1.99 -5.03
CA ALA A 34 10.19 1.10 -3.90
C ALA A 34 10.60 1.76 -2.57
N LEU A 35 11.72 2.48 -2.53
CA LEU A 35 12.15 3.23 -1.36
C LEU A 35 11.16 4.33 -0.98
N CYS A 36 10.68 5.11 -1.95
CA CYS A 36 9.67 6.13 -1.72
C CYS A 36 8.36 5.55 -1.17
N SER A 37 7.92 4.41 -1.72
CA SER A 37 6.73 3.71 -1.24
C SER A 37 6.89 3.21 0.20
N ASN A 38 8.05 2.65 0.55
CA ASN A 38 8.34 2.20 1.91
C ASN A 38 8.42 3.37 2.90
N LEU A 39 9.08 4.47 2.51
CA LEU A 39 9.12 5.69 3.30
C LEU A 39 7.71 6.23 3.58
N PHE A 40 6.88 6.32 2.54
CA PHE A 40 5.49 6.76 2.67
C PHE A 40 4.72 5.89 3.68
N ASN A 41 4.81 4.56 3.56
CA ASN A 41 4.12 3.65 4.47
C ASN A 41 4.62 3.77 5.92
N THR A 42 5.92 3.91 6.11
CA THR A 42 6.52 4.08 7.44
C THR A 42 6.09 5.39 8.09
N VAL A 43 6.19 6.50 7.36
CA VAL A 43 5.77 7.83 7.86
C VAL A 43 4.29 7.84 8.18
N ARG A 44 3.45 7.26 7.29
CA ARG A 44 2.01 7.15 7.50
C ARG A 44 1.68 6.33 8.76
N GLY A 45 2.30 5.17 8.93
CA GLY A 45 2.08 4.32 10.10
C GLY A 45 2.48 5.01 11.40
N SER A 46 3.62 5.67 11.42
CA SER A 46 4.09 6.44 12.57
C SER A 46 3.17 7.62 12.88
N THR A 47 2.77 8.38 11.86
CA THR A 47 1.86 9.52 12.02
C THR A 47 0.51 9.08 12.58
N VAL A 48 -0.04 7.97 12.13
CA VAL A 48 -1.29 7.40 12.67
C VAL A 48 -1.12 7.04 14.15
N ALA A 49 -0.02 6.41 14.54
CA ALA A 49 0.23 6.05 15.93
C ALA A 49 0.29 7.28 16.85
N TYR A 50 1.02 8.33 16.43
CA TYR A 50 1.08 9.59 17.17
C TYR A 50 -0.27 10.30 17.22
N PHE A 51 -1.01 10.33 16.10
CA PHE A 51 -2.32 10.96 16.05
C PHE A 51 -3.31 10.31 17.02
N PHE A 52 -3.30 8.99 17.13
CA PHE A 52 -4.15 8.27 18.08
C PHE A 52 -3.72 8.56 19.53
N ASN A 53 -2.41 8.61 19.80
CA ASN A 53 -1.92 8.84 21.15
C ASN A 53 -2.18 10.27 21.63
N ASP A 54 -1.94 11.28 20.78
CA ASP A 54 -1.91 12.68 21.19
C ASP A 54 -3.22 13.42 20.93
N VAL A 55 -4.02 12.98 19.95
CA VAL A 55 -5.22 13.71 19.50
C VAL A 55 -6.51 12.99 19.87
N ILE A 56 -6.58 11.66 19.71
CA ILE A 56 -7.78 10.88 19.98
C ILE A 56 -7.81 10.45 21.45
N GLY A 57 -6.64 10.13 22.04
CA GLY A 57 -6.51 9.61 23.39
C GLY A 57 -6.66 8.07 23.46
N PRO A 58 -6.21 7.48 24.62
CA PRO A 58 -6.05 6.03 24.72
C PRO A 58 -7.37 5.24 24.83
N ASP A 59 -8.49 5.87 25.18
CA ASP A 59 -9.72 5.19 25.60
C ASP A 59 -10.97 5.63 24.83
N VAL A 60 -10.95 5.49 23.50
CA VAL A 60 -12.15 5.75 22.70
C VAL A 60 -12.90 4.43 22.43
N HIS A 61 -14.05 4.29 23.10
CA HIS A 61 -14.97 3.18 22.89
C HIS A 61 -15.92 3.48 21.73
N LEU A 62 -15.83 2.69 20.65
CA LEU A 62 -16.80 2.70 19.58
C LEU A 62 -17.92 1.70 19.87
N ASN A 63 -19.14 2.21 20.01
CA ASN A 63 -20.32 1.38 20.19
C ASN A 63 -20.95 1.05 18.84
N LEU A 64 -20.87 -0.21 18.44
CA LEU A 64 -21.58 -0.79 17.30
C LEU A 64 -22.78 -1.60 17.81
N GLY A 65 -23.83 -0.93 18.30
CA GLY A 65 -24.99 -1.62 18.86
C GLY A 65 -24.64 -2.51 20.07
N LYS A 66 -24.66 -3.83 19.89
CA LYS A 66 -24.32 -4.81 20.93
C LYS A 66 -22.82 -5.07 21.11
N TRP A 67 -21.99 -4.56 20.19
CA TRP A 67 -20.54 -4.78 20.18
C TRP A 67 -19.83 -3.46 20.46
N GLY A 68 -19.30 -3.31 21.66
CA GLY A 68 -18.37 -2.25 22.00
C GLY A 68 -16.94 -2.75 21.82
N PHE A 69 -16.12 -2.03 21.07
CA PHE A 69 -14.69 -2.30 20.97
C PHE A 69 -13.86 -1.02 21.14
N LEU A 70 -12.69 -1.23 21.70
CA LEU A 70 -11.74 -0.16 21.93
C LEU A 70 -11.13 0.28 20.61
N PHE A 71 -11.31 1.55 20.26
CA PHE A 71 -10.74 2.12 19.04
C PHE A 71 -9.36 2.69 19.34
N TYR A 72 -8.33 2.00 18.92
CA TYR A 72 -6.93 2.38 19.12
C TYR A 72 -6.12 2.20 17.83
N ALA A 73 -4.92 2.79 17.80
CA ALA A 73 -4.05 2.79 16.63
C ALA A 73 -3.78 1.40 16.04
N GLY A 74 -3.58 0.39 16.91
CA GLY A 74 -3.33 -0.98 16.47
C GLY A 74 -4.51 -1.58 15.71
N LEU A 75 -5.73 -1.39 16.17
CA LEU A 75 -6.93 -1.88 15.49
C LEU A 75 -7.13 -1.15 14.15
N PHE A 76 -6.93 0.17 14.13
CA PHE A 76 -7.03 0.97 12.92
C PHE A 76 -6.02 0.54 11.84
N LEU A 77 -4.76 0.30 12.23
CA LEU A 77 -3.73 -0.19 11.33
C LEU A 77 -4.00 -1.62 10.87
N SER A 78 -4.46 -2.51 11.77
CA SER A 78 -4.80 -3.90 11.43
C SER A 78 -5.93 -3.99 10.41
N ILE A 79 -6.98 -3.18 10.54
CA ILE A 79 -8.04 -3.08 9.52
C ILE A 79 -7.43 -2.66 8.17
N GLY A 80 -6.51 -1.70 8.19
CA GLY A 80 -5.80 -1.26 7.00
C GLY A 80 -5.03 -2.39 6.33
N GLU A 81 -4.28 -3.20 7.09
CA GLU A 81 -3.50 -4.31 6.54
C GLU A 81 -4.38 -5.41 5.93
N VAL A 82 -5.48 -5.78 6.58
CA VAL A 82 -6.44 -6.73 6.02
C VAL A 82 -7.03 -6.23 4.70
N CYS A 83 -7.41 -4.96 4.65
CA CYS A 83 -7.93 -4.34 3.43
C CYS A 83 -6.87 -4.22 2.32
N ASN A 84 -5.60 -4.00 2.70
CA ASN A 84 -4.47 -4.02 1.79
C ASN A 84 -4.31 -5.41 1.13
N MET A 85 -4.40 -6.49 1.89
CA MET A 85 -4.37 -7.86 1.34
C MET A 85 -5.49 -8.10 0.32
N ILE A 86 -6.69 -7.59 0.58
CA ILE A 86 -7.80 -7.64 -0.37
C ILE A 86 -7.45 -6.86 -1.65
N GLY A 87 -6.87 -5.67 -1.51
CA GLY A 87 -6.40 -4.85 -2.63
C GLY A 87 -5.39 -5.60 -3.50
N VAL A 88 -4.41 -6.27 -2.89
CA VAL A 88 -3.42 -7.11 -3.61
C VAL A 88 -4.11 -8.21 -4.40
N ALA A 89 -5.08 -8.91 -3.81
CA ALA A 89 -5.83 -9.97 -4.50
C ALA A 89 -6.63 -9.43 -5.70
N MET A 90 -7.17 -8.23 -5.58
CA MET A 90 -7.93 -7.56 -6.66
C MET A 90 -7.06 -7.00 -7.78
N THR A 91 -5.76 -6.85 -7.58
CA THR A 91 -4.86 -6.25 -8.58
C THR A 91 -4.85 -7.02 -9.88
N THR A 92 -4.78 -8.35 -9.83
CA THR A 92 -4.68 -9.20 -11.03
C THR A 92 -5.88 -9.04 -11.99
N PRO A 93 -7.15 -9.14 -11.54
CA PRO A 93 -8.29 -8.95 -12.43
C PRO A 93 -8.39 -7.52 -12.96
N ILE A 94 -8.11 -6.51 -12.12
CA ILE A 94 -8.19 -5.09 -12.49
C ILE A 94 -7.10 -4.75 -13.53
N ALA A 95 -5.88 -5.20 -13.30
CA ALA A 95 -4.76 -4.96 -14.22
C ALA A 95 -4.93 -5.68 -15.57
N LYS A 96 -5.66 -6.79 -15.61
CA LYS A 96 -6.04 -7.46 -16.88
C LYS A 96 -7.10 -6.68 -17.64
N ALA A 97 -8.05 -6.04 -16.96
CA ALA A 97 -9.15 -5.31 -17.58
C ALA A 97 -8.71 -3.92 -18.10
N LEU A 98 -7.97 -3.16 -17.29
CA LEU A 98 -7.61 -1.77 -17.55
C LEU A 98 -6.18 -1.58 -18.08
N GLY A 99 -5.36 -2.61 -18.00
CA GLY A 99 -3.93 -2.54 -18.26
C GLY A 99 -3.13 -2.04 -17.05
N LYS A 100 -1.91 -2.58 -16.86
CA LYS A 100 -1.06 -2.31 -15.70
C LYS A 100 -0.78 -0.82 -15.47
N LYS A 101 -0.41 -0.10 -16.53
CA LYS A 101 -0.07 1.33 -16.46
C LYS A 101 -1.27 2.19 -16.04
N THR A 102 -2.43 1.93 -16.63
CA THR A 102 -3.66 2.70 -16.34
C THR A 102 -4.13 2.43 -14.92
N THR A 103 -4.10 1.17 -14.48
CA THR A 103 -4.46 0.79 -13.10
C THR A 103 -3.55 1.48 -12.09
N TYR A 104 -2.24 1.49 -12.33
CA TYR A 104 -1.27 2.16 -11.46
C TYR A 104 -1.55 3.66 -11.35
N MET A 105 -1.70 4.35 -12.48
CA MET A 105 -1.93 5.81 -12.50
C MET A 105 -3.27 6.18 -11.85
N LEU A 106 -4.33 5.42 -12.13
CA LEU A 106 -5.65 5.66 -11.56
C LEU A 106 -5.65 5.45 -10.04
N SER A 107 -5.04 4.36 -9.58
CA SER A 107 -4.94 4.07 -8.14
C SER A 107 -4.11 5.13 -7.42
N PHE A 108 -3.04 5.61 -8.03
CA PHE A 108 -2.20 6.65 -7.45
C PHE A 108 -2.93 8.00 -7.36
N ALA A 109 -3.66 8.38 -8.40
CA ALA A 109 -4.50 9.57 -8.40
C ALA A 109 -5.60 9.48 -7.33
N ALA A 110 -6.26 8.32 -7.20
CA ALA A 110 -7.24 8.08 -6.16
C ALA A 110 -6.65 8.21 -4.76
N LEU A 111 -5.45 7.70 -4.51
CA LEU A 111 -4.76 7.85 -3.23
C LEU A 111 -4.49 9.31 -2.87
N ILE A 112 -4.09 10.13 -3.83
CA ILE A 112 -3.86 11.57 -3.60
C ILE A 112 -5.16 12.23 -3.16
N VAL A 113 -6.25 12.01 -3.88
CA VAL A 113 -7.57 12.59 -3.56
C VAL A 113 -8.06 12.12 -2.20
N LEU A 114 -7.95 10.83 -1.90
CA LEU A 114 -8.38 10.26 -0.62
C LEU A 114 -7.52 10.76 0.55
N SER A 115 -6.22 10.97 0.35
CA SER A 115 -5.33 11.54 1.37
C SER A 115 -5.69 12.99 1.69
N ILE A 116 -6.06 13.77 0.68
CA ILE A 116 -6.56 15.13 0.87
C ILE A 116 -7.91 15.10 1.60
N ALA A 117 -8.82 14.21 1.20
CA ALA A 117 -10.10 14.04 1.87
C ALA A 117 -9.94 13.66 3.35
N PHE A 118 -8.95 12.82 3.68
CA PHE A 118 -8.66 12.46 5.06
C PHE A 118 -8.29 13.65 5.94
N PHE A 119 -7.63 14.67 5.37
CA PHE A 119 -7.29 15.88 6.08
C PHE A 119 -8.51 16.69 6.53
N PHE A 120 -9.61 16.63 5.81
CA PHE A 120 -10.85 17.35 6.11
C PHE A 120 -11.77 16.61 7.09
N VAL A 121 -11.42 15.39 7.50
CA VAL A 121 -12.26 14.61 8.43
C VAL A 121 -12.19 15.24 9.83
N PRO A 122 -13.33 15.56 10.46
CA PRO A 122 -13.36 16.08 11.81
C PRO A 122 -12.88 15.03 12.83
N LYS A 123 -12.23 15.48 13.91
CA LYS A 123 -11.63 14.61 14.95
C LYS A 123 -12.64 13.64 15.59
N THR A 124 -13.93 13.98 15.58
CA THR A 124 -15.03 13.17 16.13
C THR A 124 -15.64 12.20 15.11
N GLY A 125 -15.19 12.28 13.85
CA GLY A 125 -15.72 11.46 12.76
C GLY A 125 -15.04 10.10 12.62
N TYR A 126 -14.97 9.28 13.69
CA TYR A 126 -14.26 7.99 13.69
C TYR A 126 -14.70 7.04 12.58
N TRP A 127 -15.99 7.03 12.23
CA TRP A 127 -16.54 6.22 11.14
C TRP A 127 -15.98 6.62 9.78
N TRP A 128 -15.91 7.92 9.51
CA TRP A 128 -15.29 8.44 8.28
C TRP A 128 -13.81 8.11 8.21
N MET A 129 -13.10 8.14 9.34
CA MET A 129 -11.70 7.74 9.41
C MET A 129 -11.52 6.27 9.04
N ILE A 130 -12.36 5.37 9.56
CA ILE A 130 -12.31 3.94 9.23
C ILE A 130 -12.62 3.70 7.75
N VAL A 131 -13.68 4.31 7.23
CA VAL A 131 -14.06 4.14 5.82
C VAL A 131 -12.94 4.62 4.88
N LEU A 132 -12.38 5.79 5.11
CA LEU A 132 -11.27 6.31 4.33
C LEU A 132 -10.02 5.43 4.46
N GLN A 133 -9.72 4.92 5.66
CA GLN A 133 -8.62 3.99 5.87
C GLN A 133 -8.79 2.72 5.04
N VAL A 134 -9.97 2.12 5.05
CA VAL A 134 -10.29 0.94 4.25
C VAL A 134 -10.04 1.19 2.76
N VAL A 135 -10.61 2.28 2.24
CA VAL A 135 -10.48 2.62 0.82
C VAL A 135 -9.02 2.91 0.45
N ILE A 136 -8.31 3.72 1.23
CA ILE A 136 -6.88 4.01 1.00
C ILE A 136 -6.06 2.73 1.03
N SER A 137 -6.32 1.82 1.96
CA SER A 137 -5.57 0.57 2.08
C SER A 137 -5.81 -0.37 0.91
N ILE A 138 -7.03 -0.44 0.38
CA ILE A 138 -7.33 -1.21 -0.84
C ILE A 138 -6.54 -0.66 -2.03
N PHE A 139 -6.55 0.65 -2.25
CA PHE A 139 -5.79 1.25 -3.35
C PHE A 139 -4.27 1.08 -3.18
N THR A 140 -3.76 1.18 -1.96
CA THR A 140 -2.35 0.90 -1.65
C THR A 140 -2.00 -0.55 -1.97
N GLY A 141 -2.89 -1.50 -1.63
CA GLY A 141 -2.75 -2.91 -1.97
C GLY A 141 -2.74 -3.17 -3.47
N ILE A 142 -3.54 -2.43 -4.26
CA ILE A 142 -3.54 -2.55 -5.72
C ILE A 142 -2.22 -2.08 -6.33
N ILE A 143 -1.61 -1.05 -5.78
CA ILE A 143 -0.34 -0.50 -6.26
C ILE A 143 0.84 -1.41 -5.93
N SER A 144 0.86 -2.03 -4.76
CA SER A 144 1.99 -2.80 -4.23
C SER A 144 2.57 -3.84 -5.20
N PRO A 145 1.78 -4.70 -5.86
CA PRO A 145 2.31 -5.69 -6.81
C PRO A 145 2.56 -5.14 -8.22
N LEU A 146 2.25 -3.86 -8.48
CA LEU A 146 2.45 -3.23 -9.79
C LEU A 146 3.79 -2.46 -9.87
N VAL A 147 4.43 -2.21 -8.74
CA VAL A 147 5.77 -1.63 -8.61
C VAL A 147 6.82 -2.74 -8.73
#